data_2707846f712c408a4e9f3a4fcd7c4482
#
_entry.id   2707846f712c408a4e9f3a4fcd7c4482
#
_cell.length_a   1.000
_cell.length_b   1.000
_cell.length_c   1.000
_cell.angle_alpha   90.00
_cell.angle_beta   90.00
_cell.angle_gamma   90.00
#
_symmetry.space_group_name_H-M   'P 1'
#
loop_
_entity.id
_entity.type
_entity.pdbx_description
1 polymer ?
#
loop_
_entity_poly.entity_id
_entity_poly.type
_entity_poly.pdbx_seq_one_letter_code
_entity_poly.pdbx_strand_id
1 'polypeptide(L)'
;MHEMTDSENTPIQPVSGTVVPRFAGPSTFARLPEIRDVKSCDIAILGIPFDAGTSYRPGARFGPQAIRQASRHLRTQYHPSYDTEPFMEQQVADAGDITCNPFNILESVEQIQTAATEMLGNVKSIISLGGDHTIALPLLRAVNHH
;
A
#
# COMPACT_ATOMS: atom_id res chain seq x y z
N MET A 1 -23.79 -29.18 -19.55
CA MET A 1 -22.85 -28.10 -19.98
C MET A 1 -22.94 -27.04 -18.91
N HIS A 2 -22.06 -27.12 -17.94
CA HIS A 2 -22.12 -26.29 -16.73
C HIS A 2 -20.98 -25.26 -16.79
N GLU A 3 -21.36 -24.02 -16.66
CA GLU A 3 -20.46 -22.86 -16.66
C GLU A 3 -19.43 -22.98 -15.55
N MET A 4 -18.18 -23.16 -15.94
CA MET A 4 -16.99 -22.99 -15.10
C MET A 4 -16.29 -21.71 -15.59
N THR A 5 -16.81 -20.54 -15.21
CA THR A 5 -16.21 -19.24 -15.64
C THR A 5 -16.25 -18.13 -14.62
N ASP A 6 -16.23 -18.42 -13.30
CA ASP A 6 -16.18 -17.33 -12.31
C ASP A 6 -15.05 -17.38 -11.27
N SER A 7 -14.12 -18.35 -11.36
CA SER A 7 -13.03 -18.43 -10.37
C SER A 7 -11.75 -17.67 -10.74
N GLU A 8 -11.64 -17.11 -11.95
CA GLU A 8 -10.41 -16.47 -12.40
C GLU A 8 -10.25 -14.99 -12.04
N ASN A 9 -11.29 -14.34 -11.52
CA ASN A 9 -11.27 -12.88 -11.29
C ASN A 9 -11.60 -12.44 -9.86
N THR A 10 -11.65 -13.37 -8.91
CA THR A 10 -11.92 -13.00 -7.51
C THR A 10 -10.64 -12.44 -6.87
N PRO A 11 -10.67 -11.24 -6.26
CA PRO A 11 -9.52 -10.66 -5.59
C PRO A 11 -8.99 -11.55 -4.47
N ILE A 12 -7.66 -11.66 -4.36
CA ILE A 12 -7.00 -12.36 -3.25
C ILE A 12 -7.23 -11.54 -1.98
N GLN A 13 -7.84 -12.18 -1.00
CA GLN A 13 -8.28 -11.55 0.23
C GLN A 13 -7.16 -11.43 1.27
N PRO A 14 -7.28 -10.49 2.23
CA PRO A 14 -6.43 -10.47 3.41
C PRO A 14 -6.49 -11.80 4.16
N VAL A 15 -5.38 -12.20 4.74
CA VAL A 15 -5.31 -13.42 5.55
C VAL A 15 -6.23 -13.31 6.77
N SER A 16 -7.23 -14.17 6.86
CA SER A 16 -8.19 -14.16 7.96
C SER A 16 -7.54 -14.45 9.32
N GLY A 17 -7.91 -13.69 10.34
CA GLY A 17 -7.50 -13.92 11.72
C GLY A 17 -8.08 -15.19 12.35
N THR A 18 -9.07 -15.83 11.69
CA THR A 18 -9.63 -17.14 12.09
C THR A 18 -8.80 -18.30 11.56
N VAL A 19 -8.02 -18.08 10.49
CA VAL A 19 -7.14 -19.09 9.88
C VAL A 19 -5.73 -18.97 10.45
N VAL A 20 -5.18 -17.74 10.47
CA VAL A 20 -3.87 -17.44 11.06
C VAL A 20 -4.05 -16.36 12.11
N PRO A 21 -3.64 -16.59 13.38
CA PRO A 21 -3.74 -15.59 14.43
C PRO A 21 -3.12 -14.24 14.03
N ARG A 22 -3.70 -13.12 14.51
CA ARG A 22 -3.24 -11.76 14.10
C ARG A 22 -1.83 -11.41 14.51
N PHE A 23 -1.25 -12.08 15.49
CA PHE A 23 0.14 -11.91 15.90
C PHE A 23 1.12 -12.69 15.01
N ALA A 24 0.63 -13.51 14.08
CA ALA A 24 1.41 -14.31 13.13
C ALA A 24 1.01 -13.99 11.68
N GLY A 25 1.69 -14.59 10.71
CA GLY A 25 1.41 -14.41 9.28
C GLY A 25 1.99 -13.13 8.71
N PRO A 26 1.47 -12.64 7.57
CA PRO A 26 2.07 -11.52 6.84
C PRO A 26 2.04 -10.22 7.65
N SER A 27 3.10 -9.43 7.50
CA SER A 27 3.25 -8.09 8.10
C SER A 27 2.85 -6.96 7.15
N THR A 28 2.16 -7.28 6.07
CA THR A 28 1.61 -6.35 5.10
C THR A 28 0.44 -5.54 5.69
N PHE A 29 0.08 -4.43 5.04
CA PHE A 29 -1.10 -3.65 5.42
C PHE A 29 -2.36 -4.52 5.42
N ALA A 30 -3.12 -4.49 6.49
CA ALA A 30 -4.34 -5.31 6.68
C ALA A 30 -4.15 -6.81 6.39
N ARG A 31 -2.91 -7.30 6.37
CA ARG A 31 -2.56 -8.68 5.99
C ARG A 31 -2.94 -9.02 4.54
N LEU A 32 -2.94 -8.02 3.67
CA LEU A 32 -3.13 -8.15 2.23
C LEU A 32 -2.01 -8.97 1.58
N PRO A 33 -2.25 -9.54 0.39
CA PRO A 33 -1.17 -10.13 -0.41
C PRO A 33 -0.10 -9.09 -0.75
N GLU A 34 1.14 -9.53 -0.95
CA GLU A 34 2.16 -8.70 -1.56
C GLU A 34 1.86 -8.51 -3.06
N ILE A 35 2.27 -7.37 -3.63
CA ILE A 35 1.98 -7.07 -5.04
C ILE A 35 2.55 -8.10 -6.00
N ARG A 36 3.64 -8.77 -5.63
CA ARG A 36 4.26 -9.84 -6.44
C ARG A 36 3.44 -11.16 -6.45
N ASP A 37 2.52 -11.31 -5.52
CA ASP A 37 1.71 -12.53 -5.35
C ASP A 37 0.35 -12.42 -6.07
N VAL A 38 0.07 -11.28 -6.69
CA VAL A 38 -1.16 -11.06 -7.46
C VAL A 38 -0.88 -10.93 -8.95
N LYS A 39 -1.80 -11.40 -9.79
CA LYS A 39 -1.67 -11.31 -11.26
C LYS A 39 -1.87 -9.88 -11.79
N SER A 40 -2.75 -9.14 -11.14
CA SER A 40 -3.03 -7.73 -11.42
C SER A 40 -3.39 -7.04 -10.12
N CYS A 41 -3.18 -5.74 -10.04
CA CYS A 41 -3.47 -4.96 -8.85
C CYS A 41 -4.23 -3.70 -9.25
N ASP A 42 -5.36 -3.44 -8.59
CA ASP A 42 -6.12 -2.21 -8.80
C ASP A 42 -5.57 -1.09 -7.92
N ILE A 43 -5.30 -1.40 -6.65
CA ILE A 43 -4.83 -0.43 -5.66
C ILE A 43 -3.59 -0.97 -4.96
N ALA A 44 -2.47 -0.24 -5.08
CA ALA A 44 -1.24 -0.55 -4.36
C ALA A 44 -1.12 0.24 -3.07
N ILE A 45 -0.84 -0.45 -1.96
CA ILE A 45 -0.44 0.20 -0.70
C ILE A 45 1.08 0.36 -0.73
N LEU A 46 1.56 1.60 -0.79
CA LEU A 46 2.97 1.92 -1.00
C LEU A 46 3.54 2.69 0.19
N GLY A 47 4.53 2.16 0.84
CA GLY A 47 5.22 2.83 1.96
C GLY A 47 6.31 3.78 1.46
N ILE A 48 6.43 4.93 2.13
CA ILE A 48 7.46 5.93 1.85
C ILE A 48 8.09 6.37 3.16
N PRO A 49 9.08 5.60 3.66
CA PRO A 49 9.70 5.81 4.96
C PRO A 49 10.73 6.94 4.93
N PHE A 50 10.27 8.18 4.74
CA PHE A 50 11.09 9.38 4.61
C PHE A 50 10.70 10.47 5.61
N ASP A 51 11.66 11.11 6.26
CA ASP A 51 11.42 12.20 7.22
C ASP A 51 12.56 13.22 7.31
N ALA A 52 13.43 13.28 6.30
CA ALA A 52 14.53 14.27 6.31
C ALA A 52 14.08 15.73 6.12
N GLY A 53 12.80 15.96 5.79
CA GLY A 53 12.21 17.29 5.71
C GLY A 53 11.55 17.79 7.01
N THR A 54 11.64 17.02 8.11
CA THR A 54 11.03 17.42 9.39
C THR A 54 11.78 18.57 10.04
N SER A 55 11.06 19.60 10.49
CA SER A 55 11.61 20.77 11.16
C SER A 55 11.70 20.65 12.68
N TYR A 56 11.06 19.63 13.28
CA TYR A 56 11.01 19.47 14.74
C TYR A 56 11.56 18.13 15.21
N ARG A 57 10.87 17.03 14.96
CA ARG A 57 11.30 15.70 15.41
C ARG A 57 11.27 14.70 14.26
N PRO A 58 12.37 13.97 14.01
CA PRO A 58 12.34 12.82 13.11
C PRO A 58 11.54 11.68 13.74
N GLY A 59 11.14 10.71 12.91
CA GLY A 59 10.39 9.53 13.34
C GLY A 59 9.26 9.15 12.38
N ALA A 60 8.83 10.06 11.52
CA ALA A 60 7.81 9.79 10.52
C ALA A 60 8.23 8.69 9.52
N ARG A 61 9.54 8.45 9.35
CA ARG A 61 10.08 7.32 8.55
C ARG A 61 9.61 5.95 9.03
N PHE A 62 9.22 5.82 10.29
CA PHE A 62 8.67 4.58 10.85
C PHE A 62 7.16 4.46 10.65
N GLY A 63 6.51 5.47 10.07
CA GLY A 63 5.07 5.51 9.83
C GLY A 63 4.54 4.32 9.04
N PRO A 64 5.11 3.96 7.87
CA PRO A 64 4.64 2.84 7.08
C PRO A 64 4.62 1.53 7.85
N GLN A 65 5.69 1.23 8.58
CA GLN A 65 5.79 0.03 9.41
C GLN A 65 4.78 0.04 10.56
N ALA A 66 4.63 1.16 11.26
CA ALA A 66 3.70 1.28 12.38
C ALA A 66 2.23 1.14 11.92
N ILE A 67 1.88 1.74 10.78
CA ILE A 67 0.55 1.64 10.17
C ILE A 67 0.26 0.18 9.77
N ARG A 68 1.20 -0.51 9.10
CA ARG A 68 1.04 -1.93 8.76
C ARG A 68 0.83 -2.78 10.01
N GLN A 69 1.63 -2.56 11.05
CA GLN A 69 1.50 -3.30 12.30
C GLN A 69 0.12 -3.07 12.95
N ALA A 70 -0.34 -1.82 13.02
CA ALA A 70 -1.64 -1.48 13.57
C ALA A 70 -2.80 -2.06 12.73
N SER A 71 -2.68 -2.05 11.41
CA SER A 71 -3.71 -2.55 10.49
C SER A 71 -3.98 -4.06 10.61
N ARG A 72 -3.07 -4.84 11.20
CA ARG A 72 -3.26 -6.28 11.47
C ARG A 72 -4.42 -6.56 12.43
N HIS A 73 -4.86 -5.56 13.19
CA HIS A 73 -5.97 -5.67 14.14
C HIS A 73 -7.35 -5.49 13.50
N LEU A 74 -7.43 -5.13 12.23
CA LEU A 74 -8.70 -5.04 11.50
C LEU A 74 -9.45 -6.39 11.58
N ARG A 75 -10.73 -6.32 11.95
CA ARG A 75 -11.58 -7.51 12.16
C ARG A 75 -12.59 -7.71 11.05
N THR A 76 -13.12 -6.62 10.52
CA THR A 76 -14.07 -6.64 9.41
C THR A 76 -13.50 -5.86 8.24
N GLN A 77 -13.84 -6.30 7.04
CA GLN A 77 -13.52 -5.62 5.79
C GLN A 77 -14.72 -4.85 5.25
N TYR A 78 -15.89 -5.07 5.83
CA TYR A 78 -17.14 -4.39 5.49
C TYR A 78 -17.23 -3.02 6.16
N HIS A 79 -17.53 -2.00 5.35
CA HIS A 79 -17.74 -0.62 5.81
C HIS A 79 -19.25 -0.30 5.86
N PRO A 80 -19.88 -0.28 7.05
CA PRO A 80 -21.35 -0.22 7.16
C PRO A 80 -21.96 1.07 6.63
N SER A 81 -21.24 2.21 6.71
CA SER A 81 -21.78 3.49 6.24
C SER A 81 -21.82 3.61 4.71
N TYR A 82 -21.01 2.85 4.01
CA TYR A 82 -20.94 2.85 2.54
C TYR A 82 -21.44 1.55 1.93
N ASP A 83 -21.84 0.58 2.76
CA ASP A 83 -22.32 -0.73 2.33
C ASP A 83 -21.38 -1.39 1.29
N THR A 84 -20.07 -1.43 1.63
CA THR A 84 -19.03 -1.90 0.70
C THR A 84 -17.98 -2.76 1.41
N GLU A 85 -17.40 -3.67 0.66
CA GLU A 85 -16.23 -4.49 1.04
C GLU A 85 -15.08 -4.23 0.05
N PRO A 86 -14.26 -3.19 0.24
CA PRO A 86 -13.27 -2.76 -0.75
C PRO A 86 -12.32 -3.87 -1.23
N PHE A 87 -11.96 -4.79 -0.35
CA PHE A 87 -11.04 -5.89 -0.70
C PHE A 87 -11.73 -7.01 -1.48
N MET A 88 -13.06 -7.08 -1.47
CA MET A 88 -13.84 -7.99 -2.31
C MET A 88 -14.08 -7.42 -3.71
N GLU A 89 -14.17 -6.10 -3.81
CA GLU A 89 -14.52 -5.40 -5.05
C GLU A 89 -13.31 -5.10 -5.92
N GLN A 90 -12.12 -4.94 -5.28
CA GLN A 90 -10.89 -4.56 -5.96
C GLN A 90 -9.71 -5.40 -5.47
N GLN A 91 -8.77 -5.72 -6.36
CA GLN A 91 -7.53 -6.33 -5.94
C GLN A 91 -6.64 -5.26 -5.32
N VAL A 92 -6.57 -5.26 -4.00
CA VAL A 92 -5.63 -4.43 -3.23
C VAL A 92 -4.44 -5.29 -2.83
N ALA A 93 -3.24 -4.75 -2.96
CA ALA A 93 -2.00 -5.43 -2.57
C ALA A 93 -1.02 -4.48 -1.89
N ASP A 94 -0.17 -5.01 -1.03
CA ASP A 94 0.91 -4.24 -0.40
C ASP A 94 2.16 -4.27 -1.31
N ALA A 95 2.58 -3.10 -1.75
CA ALA A 95 3.72 -2.93 -2.64
C ALA A 95 5.07 -2.75 -1.88
N GLY A 96 5.05 -2.85 -0.56
CA GLY A 96 6.23 -2.62 0.24
C GLY A 96 6.60 -1.14 0.35
N ASP A 97 7.89 -0.89 0.54
CA ASP A 97 8.43 0.46 0.76
C ASP A 97 9.33 0.90 -0.38
N ILE A 98 9.24 2.18 -0.74
CA ILE A 98 10.21 2.83 -1.64
C ILE A 98 11.53 2.99 -0.88
N THR A 99 12.62 2.54 -1.50
CA THR A 99 13.97 2.83 -1.02
C THR A 99 14.40 4.18 -1.53
N CYS A 100 14.68 5.12 -0.63
CA CYS A 100 15.20 6.44 -0.96
C CYS A 100 16.39 6.82 -0.06
N ASN A 101 17.23 7.75 -0.54
CA ASN A 101 18.42 8.18 0.19
C ASN A 101 18.04 9.09 1.38
N PRO A 102 18.22 8.67 2.64
CA PRO A 102 17.79 9.46 3.79
C PRO A 102 18.67 10.69 4.06
N PHE A 103 19.78 10.85 3.32
CA PHE A 103 20.77 11.94 3.53
C PHE A 103 20.72 13.00 2.43
N ASN A 104 19.92 12.80 1.38
CA ASN A 104 19.79 13.75 0.27
C ASN A 104 18.33 13.91 -0.12
N ILE A 105 17.73 15.05 0.26
CA ILE A 105 16.30 15.33 0.02
C ILE A 105 15.98 15.39 -1.47
N LEU A 106 16.81 16.06 -2.27
CA LEU A 106 16.54 16.20 -3.71
C LEU A 106 16.58 14.86 -4.43
N GLU A 107 17.58 14.04 -4.13
CA GLU A 107 17.69 12.69 -4.65
C GLU A 107 16.50 11.81 -4.22
N SER A 108 16.09 11.92 -2.96
CA SER A 108 14.92 11.19 -2.47
C SER A 108 13.62 11.59 -3.17
N VAL A 109 13.43 12.89 -3.43
CA VAL A 109 12.28 13.38 -4.19
C VAL A 109 12.25 12.76 -5.59
N GLU A 110 13.39 12.66 -6.28
CA GLU A 110 13.49 12.04 -7.60
C GLU A 110 13.24 10.52 -7.54
N GLN A 111 13.82 9.85 -6.55
CA GLN A 111 13.62 8.40 -6.34
C GLN A 111 12.17 8.06 -6.05
N ILE A 112 11.51 8.83 -5.18
CA ILE A 112 10.09 8.63 -4.84
C ILE A 112 9.21 8.90 -6.07
N GLN A 113 9.48 9.98 -6.80
CA GLN A 113 8.73 10.31 -8.01
C GLN A 113 8.84 9.20 -9.06
N THR A 114 10.05 8.71 -9.33
CA THR A 114 10.30 7.64 -10.29
C THR A 114 9.56 6.37 -9.90
N ALA A 115 9.72 5.91 -8.66
CA ALA A 115 9.08 4.69 -8.19
C ALA A 115 7.54 4.79 -8.20
N ALA A 116 7.00 5.95 -7.81
CA ALA A 116 5.55 6.17 -7.85
C ALA A 116 5.01 6.23 -9.29
N THR A 117 5.74 6.84 -10.22
CA THR A 117 5.37 6.89 -11.64
C THR A 117 5.35 5.47 -12.25
N GLU A 118 6.37 4.67 -11.97
CA GLU A 118 6.44 3.27 -12.42
C GLU A 118 5.27 2.45 -11.83
N MET A 119 4.97 2.65 -10.55
CA MET A 119 3.86 1.96 -9.89
C MET A 119 2.52 2.34 -10.55
N LEU A 120 2.26 3.62 -10.78
CA LEU A 120 1.02 4.11 -11.43
C LEU A 120 0.85 3.58 -12.85
N GLY A 121 1.94 3.25 -13.55
CA GLY A 121 1.88 2.57 -14.85
C GLY A 121 1.34 1.14 -14.79
N ASN A 122 1.26 0.53 -13.61
CA ASN A 122 0.87 -0.86 -13.42
C ASN A 122 -0.40 -1.05 -12.56
N VAL A 123 -0.87 0.00 -11.89
CA VAL A 123 -2.05 -0.03 -11.01
C VAL A 123 -2.96 1.15 -11.30
N LYS A 124 -4.24 1.05 -10.93
CA LYS A 124 -5.20 2.16 -11.10
C LYS A 124 -4.96 3.29 -10.09
N SER A 125 -4.48 2.94 -8.90
CA SER A 125 -4.34 3.91 -7.79
C SER A 125 -3.28 3.47 -6.80
N ILE A 126 -2.69 4.45 -6.11
CA ILE A 126 -1.77 4.23 -4.99
C ILE A 126 -2.37 4.85 -3.73
N ILE A 127 -2.33 4.10 -2.64
CA ILE A 127 -2.51 4.63 -1.29
C ILE A 127 -1.13 4.66 -0.63
N SER A 128 -0.60 5.86 -0.40
CA SER A 128 0.73 6.03 0.18
C SER A 128 0.70 6.09 1.70
N LEU A 129 1.56 5.31 2.33
CA LEU A 129 1.83 5.33 3.76
C LEU A 129 3.12 6.14 3.99
N GLY A 130 3.01 7.33 4.53
CA GLY A 130 4.16 8.17 4.76
C GLY A 130 4.71 8.07 6.17
N GLY A 131 5.65 8.71 6.34
CA GLY A 131 6.64 9.70 6.06
C GLY A 131 6.17 11.12 6.40
N ASP A 132 7.09 12.04 6.24
CA ASP A 132 6.79 13.45 6.43
C ASP A 132 6.08 14.07 5.21
N HIS A 133 5.73 15.35 5.29
CA HIS A 133 4.99 16.01 4.21
C HIS A 133 5.79 16.24 2.92
N THR A 134 7.11 16.08 2.94
CA THR A 134 7.97 16.17 1.75
C THR A 134 7.53 15.18 0.66
N ILE A 135 7.02 14.00 1.05
CA ILE A 135 6.58 12.98 0.10
C ILE A 135 5.43 13.42 -0.80
N ALA A 136 4.66 14.43 -0.41
CA ALA A 136 3.55 14.93 -1.22
C ALA A 136 4.01 15.48 -2.57
N LEU A 137 5.16 16.19 -2.61
CA LEU A 137 5.69 16.78 -3.84
C LEU A 137 5.99 15.73 -4.93
N PRO A 138 6.82 14.70 -4.69
CA PRO A 138 7.10 13.68 -5.69
C PRO A 138 5.87 12.86 -6.09
N LEU A 139 4.96 12.58 -5.16
CA LEU A 139 3.73 11.86 -5.46
C LEU A 139 2.80 12.66 -6.37
N LEU A 140 2.60 13.95 -6.12
CA LEU A 140 1.81 14.82 -7.00
C LEU A 140 2.45 14.96 -8.39
N ARG A 141 3.77 15.02 -8.47
CA ARG A 141 4.48 15.01 -9.75
C ARG A 141 4.27 13.71 -10.50
N ALA A 142 4.34 12.55 -9.82
CA ALA A 142 4.08 11.26 -10.43
C ALA A 142 2.67 11.17 -11.02
N VAL A 143 1.65 11.62 -10.28
CA VAL A 143 0.25 11.67 -10.78
C VAL A 143 0.09 12.61 -11.98
N ASN A 144 0.80 13.75 -12.00
CA ASN A 144 0.72 14.69 -13.12
C ASN A 144 1.40 14.18 -14.40
N HIS A 145 2.28 13.20 -14.29
CA HIS A 145 2.97 12.57 -15.43
C HIS A 145 2.24 11.34 -15.98
N HIS A 146 1.27 10.83 -15.23
CA HIS A 146 0.45 9.65 -15.60
C HIS A 146 -0.84 10.08 -16.29
#